data_7c38fffca3f5485b14928775e0ca1192
#
_entry.id   7c38fffca3f5485b14928775e0ca1192
#
_cell.length_a   1.000
_cell.length_b   1.000
_cell.length_c   1.000
_cell.angle_alpha   90.00
_cell.angle_beta   90.00
_cell.angle_gamma   90.00
#
_symmetry.space_group_name_H-M   'P 1'
#
loop_
_entity.id
_entity.type
_entity.pdbx_description
1 polymer ?
#
loop_
_entity_poly.entity_id
_entity_poly.type
_entity_poly.pdbx_seq_one_letter_code
_entity_poly.pdbx_strand_id
1 'polypeptide(L)'
;MNPGKVQDHFKKQVDHYRSLMIRIIPDYEAAQNLLVDLLPFNRTKKLRILDLGSGPGTLSELVLERYPLSEVLAFDLTQEMLDSAQIRLSRFGSRIQILQGDYRNKELFGTGYDAILAGMTLHHLKNDERKTAFQNFFQSLSPGGIFLSQDIVIDEDPFISEWHYSLWRKFMRNNGENDSFWYEKHKEKDHPVSVENLKSWLTEAGFTHSACHWKHWNFSIVSATREG
;
A
#
# COMPACT_ATOMS: atom_id res chain seq x y z
N MET A 1 -3.18 18.69 -27.47
CA MET A 1 -4.13 17.56 -27.30
C MET A 1 -5.41 18.09 -26.67
N ASN A 2 -6.57 17.52 -27.02
CA ASN A 2 -7.85 17.93 -26.41
C ASN A 2 -7.87 17.44 -24.95
N PRO A 3 -8.03 18.33 -23.93
CA PRO A 3 -8.02 17.98 -22.51
C PRO A 3 -8.99 16.84 -22.16
N GLY A 4 -10.18 16.78 -22.79
CA GLY A 4 -11.16 15.72 -22.55
C GLY A 4 -10.67 14.32 -23.00
N LYS A 5 -9.95 14.23 -24.11
CA LYS A 5 -9.38 12.94 -24.56
C LYS A 5 -8.26 12.43 -23.66
N VAL A 6 -7.51 13.34 -23.06
CA VAL A 6 -6.45 12.99 -22.10
C VAL A 6 -7.08 12.45 -20.81
N GLN A 7 -8.07 13.12 -20.27
CA GLN A 7 -8.81 12.66 -19.08
C GLN A 7 -9.47 11.29 -19.30
N ASP A 8 -10.11 11.08 -20.45
CA ASP A 8 -10.72 9.79 -20.79
C ASP A 8 -9.71 8.66 -20.90
N HIS A 9 -8.51 8.94 -21.43
CA HIS A 9 -7.43 7.96 -21.52
C HIS A 9 -6.96 7.51 -20.15
N PHE A 10 -6.66 8.45 -19.25
CA PHE A 10 -6.19 8.14 -17.90
C PHE A 10 -7.28 7.50 -17.02
N LYS A 11 -8.55 7.92 -17.18
CA LYS A 11 -9.67 7.25 -16.51
C LYS A 11 -9.76 5.77 -16.90
N LYS A 12 -9.62 5.46 -18.18
CA LYS A 12 -9.56 4.06 -18.66
C LYS A 12 -8.35 3.29 -18.08
N GLN A 13 -7.20 3.92 -17.95
CA GLN A 13 -6.02 3.28 -17.31
C GLN A 13 -6.26 2.97 -15.84
N VAL A 14 -6.85 3.90 -15.08
CA VAL A 14 -7.21 3.71 -13.67
C VAL A 14 -8.23 2.58 -13.51
N ASP A 15 -9.28 2.57 -14.33
CA ASP A 15 -10.30 1.52 -14.31
C ASP A 15 -9.71 0.16 -14.71
N HIS A 16 -8.80 0.15 -15.67
CA HIS A 16 -8.07 -1.06 -16.07
C HIS A 16 -7.18 -1.58 -14.95
N TYR A 17 -6.41 -0.70 -14.28
CA TYR A 17 -5.57 -1.08 -13.14
C TYR A 17 -6.40 -1.68 -12.00
N ARG A 18 -7.48 -1.00 -11.58
CA ARG A 18 -8.38 -1.50 -10.53
C ARG A 18 -8.98 -2.84 -10.90
N SER A 19 -9.50 -2.96 -12.12
CA SER A 19 -10.07 -4.21 -12.65
C SER A 19 -9.04 -5.34 -12.66
N LEU A 20 -7.79 -5.05 -13.02
CA LEU A 20 -6.70 -6.02 -12.95
C LEU A 20 -6.43 -6.46 -11.51
N MET A 21 -6.28 -5.50 -10.57
CA MET A 21 -6.00 -5.81 -9.16
C MET A 21 -7.06 -6.73 -8.56
N ILE A 22 -8.34 -6.51 -8.85
CA ILE A 22 -9.45 -7.37 -8.40
C ILE A 22 -9.32 -8.81 -8.95
N ARG A 23 -8.79 -8.98 -10.16
CA ARG A 23 -8.62 -10.30 -10.77
C ARG A 23 -7.37 -11.04 -10.31
N ILE A 24 -6.34 -10.33 -9.84
CA ILE A 24 -5.07 -10.95 -9.41
C ILE A 24 -4.87 -10.97 -7.90
N ILE A 25 -5.57 -10.13 -7.12
CA ILE A 25 -5.44 -10.06 -5.65
C ILE A 25 -6.78 -10.44 -5.01
N PRO A 26 -6.84 -11.52 -4.23
CA PRO A 26 -8.04 -11.90 -3.50
C PRO A 26 -8.49 -10.79 -2.55
N ASP A 27 -9.79 -10.53 -2.52
CA ASP A 27 -10.43 -9.54 -1.64
C ASP A 27 -9.82 -8.13 -1.71
N TYR A 28 -9.22 -7.75 -2.86
CA TYR A 28 -8.47 -6.48 -3.00
C TYR A 28 -9.21 -5.28 -2.44
N GLU A 29 -10.48 -5.08 -2.84
CA GLU A 29 -11.26 -3.92 -2.39
C GLU A 29 -11.62 -3.99 -0.90
N ALA A 30 -11.95 -5.17 -0.41
CA ALA A 30 -12.26 -5.37 1.01
C ALA A 30 -11.04 -5.10 1.88
N ALA A 31 -9.86 -5.55 1.46
CA ALA A 31 -8.59 -5.32 2.15
C ALA A 31 -8.18 -3.83 2.14
N GLN A 32 -8.34 -3.12 1.01
CA GLN A 32 -8.12 -1.67 0.94
C GLN A 32 -9.06 -0.89 1.88
N ASN A 33 -10.33 -1.29 1.93
CA ASN A 33 -11.31 -0.71 2.84
C ASN A 33 -10.94 -0.98 4.31
N LEU A 34 -10.58 -2.23 4.63
CA LEU A 34 -10.16 -2.60 5.98
C LEU A 34 -8.93 -1.83 6.43
N LEU A 35 -7.94 -1.63 5.55
CA LEU A 35 -6.74 -0.87 5.86
C LEU A 35 -7.07 0.56 6.33
N VAL A 36 -8.03 1.22 5.68
CA VAL A 36 -8.49 2.56 6.10
C VAL A 36 -9.38 2.50 7.36
N ASP A 37 -10.18 1.45 7.53
CA ASP A 37 -11.01 1.27 8.74
C ASP A 37 -10.17 0.98 10.01
N LEU A 38 -8.96 0.47 9.85
CA LEU A 38 -8.00 0.24 10.94
C LEU A 38 -7.33 1.52 11.46
N LEU A 39 -7.51 2.68 10.82
CA LEU A 39 -7.00 3.94 11.34
C LEU A 39 -7.69 4.29 12.67
N PRO A 40 -6.95 4.40 13.81
CA PRO A 40 -7.54 4.53 15.13
C PRO A 40 -7.94 5.98 15.48
N PHE A 41 -8.32 6.75 14.47
CA PHE A 41 -8.61 8.17 14.62
C PHE A 41 -10.09 8.47 14.40
N ASN A 42 -10.58 9.49 15.08
CA ASN A 42 -11.91 10.02 14.79
C ASN A 42 -11.92 10.64 13.39
N ARG A 43 -12.96 10.37 12.60
CA ARG A 43 -13.11 10.86 11.23
C ARG A 43 -13.18 12.40 11.11
N THR A 44 -13.46 13.09 12.20
CA THR A 44 -13.45 14.57 12.28
C THR A 44 -12.08 15.15 12.67
N LYS A 45 -11.08 14.29 12.98
CA LYS A 45 -9.71 14.73 13.23
C LYS A 45 -9.04 15.12 11.91
N LYS A 46 -8.37 16.27 11.90
CA LYS A 46 -7.45 16.62 10.82
C LYS A 46 -6.20 15.73 10.95
N LEU A 47 -5.94 14.90 9.96
CA LEU A 47 -4.80 14.00 9.91
C LEU A 47 -3.88 14.38 8.76
N ARG A 48 -2.59 14.17 8.95
CA ARG A 48 -1.59 14.20 7.90
C ARG A 48 -1.16 12.78 7.59
N ILE A 49 -1.46 12.30 6.40
CA ILE A 49 -1.28 10.90 6.00
C ILE A 49 -0.35 10.80 4.82
N LEU A 50 0.57 9.83 4.88
CA LEU A 50 1.47 9.47 3.78
C LEU A 50 1.00 8.14 3.17
N ASP A 51 0.75 8.12 1.87
CA ASP A 51 0.42 6.94 1.07
C ASP A 51 1.65 6.58 0.21
N LEU A 52 2.39 5.56 0.64
CA LEU A 52 3.63 5.10 0.02
C LEU A 52 3.34 4.08 -1.09
N GLY A 53 3.92 4.31 -2.27
CA GLY A 53 3.60 3.52 -3.45
C GLY A 53 2.13 3.67 -3.81
N SER A 54 1.65 4.90 -3.81
CA SER A 54 0.22 5.24 -3.94
C SER A 54 -0.40 4.77 -5.25
N GLY A 55 0.42 4.46 -6.26
CA GLY A 55 -0.04 4.07 -7.57
C GLY A 55 -1.02 5.11 -8.14
N PRO A 56 -2.18 4.69 -8.68
CA PRO A 56 -3.18 5.60 -9.24
C PRO A 56 -4.06 6.27 -8.15
N GLY A 57 -3.64 6.24 -6.87
CA GLY A 57 -4.28 6.95 -5.78
C GLY A 57 -5.54 6.31 -5.19
N THR A 58 -5.72 5.00 -5.34
CA THR A 58 -6.93 4.31 -4.85
C THR A 58 -7.05 4.40 -3.32
N LEU A 59 -5.99 4.14 -2.60
CA LEU A 59 -5.97 4.19 -1.14
C LEU A 59 -6.09 5.63 -0.64
N SER A 60 -5.37 6.58 -1.26
CA SER A 60 -5.49 8.01 -1.01
C SER A 60 -6.94 8.50 -1.16
N GLU A 61 -7.67 8.06 -2.20
CA GLU A 61 -9.07 8.40 -2.42
C GLU A 61 -9.96 7.93 -1.26
N LEU A 62 -9.83 6.66 -0.86
CA LEU A 62 -10.58 6.10 0.27
C LEU A 62 -10.35 6.88 1.57
N VAL A 63 -9.09 7.25 1.84
CA VAL A 63 -8.74 8.07 3.02
C VAL A 63 -9.42 9.43 2.95
N LEU A 64 -9.30 10.15 1.84
CA LEU A 64 -9.84 11.50 1.67
C LEU A 64 -11.36 11.56 1.72
N GLU A 65 -12.04 10.47 1.33
CA GLU A 65 -13.48 10.32 1.45
C GLU A 65 -13.94 10.09 2.91
N ARG A 66 -13.20 9.22 3.63
CA ARG A 66 -13.58 8.83 5.00
C ARG A 66 -13.13 9.80 6.08
N TYR A 67 -12.06 10.54 5.80
CA TYR A 67 -11.47 11.55 6.68
C TYR A 67 -11.51 12.94 6.00
N PRO A 68 -12.65 13.62 6.00
CA PRO A 68 -12.87 14.81 5.17
C PRO A 68 -12.00 16.02 5.54
N LEU A 69 -11.37 16.01 6.73
CA LEU A 69 -10.47 17.08 7.18
C LEU A 69 -8.98 16.72 6.99
N SER A 70 -8.67 15.51 6.51
CA SER A 70 -7.30 15.05 6.39
C SER A 70 -6.63 15.54 5.12
N GLU A 71 -5.30 15.61 5.20
CA GLU A 71 -4.40 15.89 4.10
C GLU A 71 -3.58 14.63 3.79
N VAL A 72 -3.42 14.30 2.51
CA VAL A 72 -2.67 13.13 2.05
C VAL A 72 -1.54 13.57 1.15
N LEU A 73 -0.34 13.01 1.38
CA LEU A 73 0.74 12.97 0.40
C LEU A 73 0.72 11.61 -0.29
N ALA A 74 0.34 11.59 -1.57
CA ALA A 74 0.45 10.43 -2.45
C ALA A 74 1.86 10.41 -3.04
N PHE A 75 2.62 9.35 -2.73
CA PHE A 75 4.04 9.24 -3.06
C PHE A 75 4.30 7.96 -3.85
N ASP A 76 4.81 8.08 -5.07
CA ASP A 76 5.09 6.94 -5.94
C ASP A 76 6.36 7.18 -6.79
N LEU A 77 7.00 6.09 -7.19
CA LEU A 77 8.18 6.12 -8.04
C LEU A 77 7.82 6.45 -9.50
N THR A 78 6.63 6.05 -9.94
CA THR A 78 6.24 5.97 -11.34
C THR A 78 5.39 7.18 -11.75
N GLN A 79 5.90 8.01 -12.67
CA GLN A 79 5.20 9.21 -13.12
C GLN A 79 3.83 8.89 -13.75
N GLU A 80 3.70 7.80 -14.52
CA GLU A 80 2.46 7.39 -15.16
C GLU A 80 1.36 7.07 -14.13
N MET A 81 1.73 6.49 -13.00
CA MET A 81 0.81 6.24 -11.88
C MET A 81 0.36 7.56 -11.24
N LEU A 82 1.29 8.48 -11.03
CA LEU A 82 0.99 9.79 -10.46
C LEU A 82 0.14 10.66 -11.38
N ASP A 83 0.31 10.59 -12.70
CA ASP A 83 -0.55 11.26 -13.67
C ASP A 83 -2.00 10.75 -13.56
N SER A 84 -2.17 9.46 -13.37
CA SER A 84 -3.47 8.83 -13.11
C SER A 84 -4.05 9.27 -11.75
N ALA A 85 -3.22 9.31 -10.69
CA ALA A 85 -3.59 9.78 -9.37
C ALA A 85 -4.00 11.26 -9.40
N GLN A 86 -3.30 12.12 -10.14
CA GLN A 86 -3.60 13.54 -10.29
C GLN A 86 -5.03 13.76 -10.81
N ILE A 87 -5.44 12.96 -11.79
CA ILE A 87 -6.79 13.04 -12.36
C ILE A 87 -7.84 12.53 -11.37
N ARG A 88 -7.61 11.35 -10.79
CA ARG A 88 -8.52 10.72 -9.81
C ARG A 88 -8.77 11.62 -8.60
N LEU A 89 -7.70 12.22 -8.07
CA LEU A 89 -7.71 12.92 -6.79
C LEU A 89 -7.96 14.43 -6.93
N SER A 90 -8.06 14.97 -8.16
CA SER A 90 -8.21 16.40 -8.43
C SER A 90 -9.37 17.06 -7.66
N ARG A 91 -10.46 16.33 -7.44
CA ARG A 91 -11.65 16.79 -6.72
C ARG A 91 -11.40 17.13 -5.24
N PHE A 92 -10.29 16.66 -4.66
CA PHE A 92 -9.96 16.91 -3.26
C PHE A 92 -9.17 18.20 -3.05
N GLY A 93 -8.78 18.90 -4.13
CA GLY A 93 -8.13 20.21 -4.09
C GLY A 93 -6.84 20.22 -3.28
N SER A 94 -6.73 21.15 -2.34
CA SER A 94 -5.54 21.33 -1.51
C SER A 94 -5.28 20.22 -0.47
N ARG A 95 -6.23 19.29 -0.30
CA ARG A 95 -6.08 18.17 0.64
C ARG A 95 -5.20 17.04 0.11
N ILE A 96 -4.84 17.09 -1.16
CA ILE A 96 -3.94 16.10 -1.78
C ILE A 96 -2.69 16.79 -2.32
N GLN A 97 -1.54 16.22 -1.99
CA GLN A 97 -0.27 16.49 -2.61
C GLN A 97 0.22 15.23 -3.30
N ILE A 98 0.82 15.37 -4.47
CA ILE A 98 1.35 14.27 -5.26
C ILE A 98 2.83 14.53 -5.48
N LEU A 99 3.67 13.56 -5.14
CA LEU A 99 5.11 13.70 -5.22
C LEU A 99 5.73 12.42 -5.79
N GLN A 100 6.53 12.59 -6.83
CA GLN A 100 7.35 11.51 -7.37
C GLN A 100 8.61 11.31 -6.53
N GLY A 101 8.90 10.05 -6.21
CA GLY A 101 10.14 9.72 -5.53
C GLY A 101 10.23 8.26 -5.12
N ASP A 102 11.42 7.92 -4.65
CA ASP A 102 11.71 6.60 -4.09
C ASP A 102 11.59 6.66 -2.57
N TYR A 103 10.68 5.89 -1.98
CA TYR A 103 10.44 5.89 -0.53
C TYR A 103 11.59 5.28 0.31
N ARG A 104 12.65 4.76 -0.35
CA ARG A 104 13.92 4.47 0.31
C ARG A 104 14.64 5.74 0.77
N ASN A 105 14.35 6.87 0.15
CA ASN A 105 14.88 8.19 0.52
C ASN A 105 13.84 9.00 1.30
N LYS A 106 13.91 8.96 2.64
CA LYS A 106 12.96 9.66 3.53
C LYS A 106 12.97 11.18 3.40
N GLU A 107 14.07 11.78 2.97
CA GLU A 107 14.20 13.22 2.82
C GLU A 107 13.19 13.79 1.81
N LEU A 108 12.71 12.94 0.89
CA LEU A 108 11.74 13.33 -0.12
C LEU A 108 10.33 13.53 0.46
N PHE A 109 9.92 12.76 1.46
CA PHE A 109 8.56 12.84 2.02
C PHE A 109 8.52 13.47 3.43
N GLY A 110 9.64 13.57 4.13
CA GLY A 110 9.75 14.29 5.41
C GLY A 110 9.12 13.56 6.59
N THR A 111 8.60 14.33 7.56
CA THR A 111 8.13 13.82 8.86
C THR A 111 6.81 14.44 9.30
N GLY A 112 6.28 13.99 10.44
CA GLY A 112 5.10 14.57 11.09
C GLY A 112 3.77 13.99 10.56
N TYR A 113 3.75 12.72 10.20
CA TYR A 113 2.55 12.02 9.77
C TYR A 113 1.82 11.38 10.95
N ASP A 114 0.49 11.49 11.00
CA ASP A 114 -0.36 10.73 11.92
C ASP A 114 -0.49 9.26 11.48
N ALA A 115 -0.46 9.01 10.17
CA ALA A 115 -0.45 7.66 9.60
C ALA A 115 0.43 7.56 8.37
N ILE A 116 1.06 6.39 8.19
CA ILE A 116 1.73 5.99 6.96
C ILE A 116 1.06 4.71 6.47
N LEU A 117 0.59 4.74 5.23
CA LEU A 117 -0.07 3.63 4.56
C LEU A 117 0.80 3.12 3.43
N ALA A 118 0.81 1.80 3.22
CA ALA A 118 1.50 1.16 2.11
C ALA A 118 0.65 0.02 1.56
N GLY A 119 0.08 0.21 0.36
CA GLY A 119 -0.79 -0.77 -0.29
C GLY A 119 -0.09 -1.47 -1.44
N MET A 120 0.27 -2.75 -1.29
CA MET A 120 0.87 -3.58 -2.34
C MET A 120 2.16 -2.98 -2.94
N THR A 121 3.11 -2.57 -2.10
CA THR A 121 4.33 -1.91 -2.56
C THR A 121 5.62 -2.38 -1.89
N LEU A 122 5.58 -2.81 -0.62
CA LEU A 122 6.80 -3.11 0.14
C LEU A 122 7.45 -4.45 -0.25
N HIS A 123 6.72 -5.34 -0.91
CA HIS A 123 7.26 -6.60 -1.42
C HIS A 123 8.34 -6.41 -2.49
N HIS A 124 8.44 -5.23 -3.11
CA HIS A 124 9.52 -4.89 -4.03
C HIS A 124 10.87 -4.61 -3.34
N LEU A 125 10.86 -4.37 -2.02
CA LEU A 125 12.07 -4.13 -1.26
C LEU A 125 12.75 -5.44 -0.86
N LYS A 126 14.07 -5.50 -1.02
CA LYS A 126 14.90 -6.52 -0.38
C LYS A 126 14.87 -6.37 1.14
N ASN A 127 15.25 -7.42 1.86
CA ASN A 127 15.14 -7.45 3.32
C ASN A 127 15.83 -6.27 4.02
N ASP A 128 17.06 -5.94 3.63
CA ASP A 128 17.82 -4.84 4.26
C ASP A 128 17.23 -3.47 3.91
N GLU A 129 16.76 -3.30 2.66
CA GLU A 129 16.06 -2.08 2.22
C GLU A 129 14.76 -1.90 3.01
N ARG A 130 14.00 -2.98 3.25
CA ARG A 130 12.76 -2.95 4.01
C ARG A 130 12.99 -2.62 5.48
N LYS A 131 14.02 -3.19 6.11
CA LYS A 131 14.40 -2.84 7.48
C LYS A 131 14.76 -1.36 7.61
N THR A 132 15.54 -0.83 6.67
CA THR A 132 15.87 0.60 6.61
C THR A 132 14.62 1.44 6.38
N ALA A 133 13.72 1.03 5.49
CA ALA A 133 12.46 1.71 5.24
C ALA A 133 11.59 1.79 6.51
N PHE A 134 11.47 0.71 7.28
CA PHE A 134 10.73 0.72 8.54
C PHE A 134 11.31 1.70 9.57
N GLN A 135 12.64 1.82 9.68
CA GLN A 135 13.28 2.84 10.52
C GLN A 135 12.92 4.26 10.03
N ASN A 136 12.94 4.49 8.72
CA ASN A 136 12.55 5.76 8.12
C ASN A 136 11.08 6.09 8.39
N PHE A 137 10.18 5.09 8.26
CA PHE A 137 8.75 5.28 8.53
C PHE A 137 8.49 5.59 10.01
N PHE A 138 9.17 4.87 10.92
CA PHE A 138 9.11 5.18 12.34
C PHE A 138 9.51 6.62 12.65
N GLN A 139 10.62 7.10 12.09
CA GLN A 139 11.09 8.47 12.28
C GLN A 139 10.15 9.51 11.66
N SER A 140 9.42 9.15 10.60
CA SER A 140 8.53 10.06 9.88
C SER A 140 7.12 10.17 10.50
N LEU A 141 6.72 9.20 11.33
CA LEU A 141 5.49 9.29 12.09
C LEU A 141 5.61 10.30 13.25
N SER A 142 4.53 10.95 13.57
CA SER A 142 4.38 11.69 14.84
C SER A 142 4.27 10.70 16.00
N PRO A 143 4.62 11.11 17.25
CA PRO A 143 4.27 10.35 18.44
C PRO A 143 2.76 10.02 18.48
N GLY A 144 2.40 8.77 18.76
CA GLY A 144 1.02 8.27 18.66
C GLY A 144 0.56 7.93 17.23
N GLY A 145 1.46 8.01 16.24
CA GLY A 145 1.15 7.67 14.85
C GLY A 145 1.14 6.16 14.57
N ILE A 146 0.56 5.78 13.44
CA ILE A 146 0.40 4.38 13.03
C ILE A 146 0.95 4.14 11.63
N PHE A 147 1.63 3.01 11.46
CA PHE A 147 1.97 2.42 10.18
C PHE A 147 1.00 1.26 9.88
N LEU A 148 0.49 1.21 8.65
CA LEU A 148 -0.40 0.16 8.14
C LEU A 148 0.05 -0.27 6.76
N SER A 149 0.21 -1.57 6.52
CA SER A 149 0.48 -2.09 5.19
C SER A 149 -0.41 -3.26 4.82
N GLN A 150 -0.91 -3.25 3.59
CA GLN A 150 -1.43 -4.43 2.90
C GLN A 150 -0.35 -4.91 1.94
N ASP A 151 0.07 -6.17 2.06
CA ASP A 151 1.15 -6.65 1.19
C ASP A 151 1.12 -8.17 1.00
N ILE A 152 1.93 -8.62 0.03
CA ILE A 152 2.14 -10.03 -0.24
C ILE A 152 3.16 -10.59 0.76
N VAL A 153 2.83 -11.76 1.33
CA VAL A 153 3.63 -12.45 2.35
C VAL A 153 3.80 -13.92 2.02
N ILE A 154 4.77 -14.54 2.66
CA ILE A 154 4.93 -16.00 2.67
C ILE A 154 4.61 -16.57 4.05
N ASP A 155 4.50 -17.88 4.15
CA ASP A 155 4.47 -18.58 5.41
C ASP A 155 5.89 -19.04 5.78
N GLU A 156 6.20 -19.27 7.06
CA GLU A 156 7.49 -19.80 7.49
C GLU A 156 7.65 -21.28 7.10
N ASP A 157 6.53 -22.00 7.00
CA ASP A 157 6.52 -23.35 6.45
C ASP A 157 6.51 -23.31 4.91
N PRO A 158 7.53 -23.83 4.24
CA PRO A 158 7.59 -23.82 2.77
C PRO A 158 6.43 -24.59 2.12
N PHE A 159 5.92 -25.65 2.74
CA PHE A 159 4.77 -26.40 2.23
C PHE A 159 3.52 -25.53 2.24
N ILE A 160 3.26 -24.80 3.31
CA ILE A 160 2.13 -23.88 3.42
C ILE A 160 2.27 -22.73 2.40
N SER A 161 3.47 -22.18 2.24
CA SER A 161 3.76 -21.15 1.23
C SER A 161 3.42 -21.63 -0.18
N GLU A 162 3.89 -22.81 -0.58
CA GLU A 162 3.61 -23.39 -1.90
C GLU A 162 2.11 -23.70 -2.08
N TRP A 163 1.46 -24.17 -1.03
CA TRP A 163 0.01 -24.37 -1.06
C TRP A 163 -0.75 -23.06 -1.27
N HIS A 164 -0.38 -21.99 -0.56
CA HIS A 164 -0.97 -20.66 -0.74
C HIS A 164 -0.74 -20.12 -2.16
N TYR A 165 0.45 -20.28 -2.73
CA TYR A 165 0.72 -19.93 -4.12
C TYR A 165 -0.14 -20.73 -5.10
N SER A 166 -0.38 -22.00 -4.86
CA SER A 166 -1.26 -22.81 -5.70
C SER A 166 -2.72 -22.31 -5.69
N LEU A 167 -3.21 -21.88 -4.51
CA LEU A 167 -4.54 -21.30 -4.35
C LEU A 167 -4.63 -19.92 -5.04
N TRP A 168 -3.61 -19.07 -4.88
CA TRP A 168 -3.54 -17.79 -5.56
C TRP A 168 -3.52 -17.93 -7.10
N ARG A 169 -2.72 -18.85 -7.61
CA ARG A 169 -2.69 -19.16 -9.04
C ARG A 169 -4.05 -19.65 -9.56
N LYS A 170 -4.73 -20.51 -8.79
CA LYS A 170 -6.10 -20.96 -9.09
C LYS A 170 -7.09 -19.78 -9.11
N PHE A 171 -6.98 -18.86 -8.17
CA PHE A 171 -7.80 -17.64 -8.12
C PHE A 171 -7.62 -16.81 -9.39
N MET A 172 -6.39 -16.53 -9.80
CA MET A 172 -6.09 -15.77 -11.03
C MET A 172 -6.70 -16.44 -12.27
N ARG A 173 -6.52 -17.76 -12.44
CA ARG A 173 -7.13 -18.50 -13.55
C ARG A 173 -8.65 -18.42 -13.56
N ASN A 174 -9.29 -18.54 -12.41
CA ASN A 174 -10.75 -18.45 -12.29
C ASN A 174 -11.29 -17.06 -12.65
N ASN A 175 -10.44 -16.03 -12.54
CA ASN A 175 -10.75 -14.65 -12.93
C ASN A 175 -10.24 -14.30 -14.36
N GLY A 176 -9.87 -15.29 -15.17
CA GLY A 176 -9.48 -15.10 -16.56
C GLY A 176 -8.07 -14.58 -16.77
N GLU A 177 -7.20 -14.62 -15.75
CA GLU A 177 -5.82 -14.14 -15.84
C GLU A 177 -4.83 -15.27 -16.17
N ASN A 178 -3.73 -14.92 -16.79
CA ASN A 178 -2.60 -15.81 -17.01
C ASN A 178 -1.80 -15.94 -15.70
N ASP A 179 -2.12 -16.95 -14.91
CA ASP A 179 -1.49 -17.18 -13.60
C ASP A 179 0.02 -17.43 -13.69
N SER A 180 0.48 -18.10 -14.75
CA SER A 180 1.91 -18.35 -14.94
C SER A 180 2.67 -17.05 -15.18
N PHE A 181 2.13 -16.14 -16.03
CA PHE A 181 2.75 -14.83 -16.26
C PHE A 181 2.89 -14.03 -14.95
N TRP A 182 1.82 -13.95 -14.14
CA TRP A 182 1.83 -13.18 -12.89
C TRP A 182 2.72 -13.82 -11.83
N TYR A 183 2.70 -15.15 -11.73
CA TYR A 183 3.54 -15.89 -10.78
C TYR A 183 5.04 -15.75 -11.11
N GLU A 184 5.44 -15.91 -12.37
CA GLU A 184 6.84 -15.72 -12.78
C GLU A 184 7.30 -14.28 -12.55
N LYS A 185 6.47 -13.28 -12.87
CA LYS A 185 6.77 -11.88 -12.59
C LYS A 185 6.96 -11.62 -11.08
N HIS A 186 6.11 -12.22 -10.24
CA HIS A 186 6.26 -12.18 -8.80
C HIS A 186 7.60 -12.80 -8.35
N LYS A 187 7.92 -13.99 -8.82
CA LYS A 187 9.18 -14.68 -8.46
C LYS A 187 10.42 -13.90 -8.89
N GLU A 188 10.35 -13.17 -9.99
CA GLU A 188 11.47 -12.37 -10.51
C GLU A 188 11.68 -11.06 -9.73
N LYS A 189 10.60 -10.39 -9.31
CA LYS A 189 10.66 -8.99 -8.87
C LYS A 189 10.37 -8.76 -7.40
N ASP A 190 9.69 -9.70 -6.75
CA ASP A 190 9.20 -9.50 -5.40
C ASP A 190 10.04 -10.30 -4.38
N HIS A 191 10.10 -9.75 -3.18
CA HIS A 191 10.84 -10.30 -2.05
C HIS A 191 9.91 -10.45 -0.83
N PRO A 192 8.83 -11.26 -0.92
CA PRO A 192 7.90 -11.41 0.20
C PRO A 192 8.58 -12.07 1.39
N VAL A 193 8.10 -11.74 2.58
CA VAL A 193 8.59 -12.32 3.86
C VAL A 193 7.40 -12.73 4.71
N SER A 194 7.65 -13.50 5.77
CA SER A 194 6.58 -13.90 6.69
C SER A 194 6.03 -12.69 7.49
N VAL A 195 4.82 -12.82 7.98
CA VAL A 195 4.20 -11.83 8.90
C VAL A 195 5.05 -11.69 10.15
N GLU A 196 5.62 -12.79 10.64
CA GLU A 196 6.49 -12.85 11.80
C GLU A 196 7.74 -12.01 11.59
N ASN A 197 8.39 -12.13 10.44
CA ASN A 197 9.53 -11.29 10.07
C ASN A 197 9.14 -9.80 9.97
N LEU A 198 7.99 -9.48 9.35
CA LEU A 198 7.53 -8.09 9.29
C LEU A 198 7.36 -7.50 10.70
N LYS A 199 6.70 -8.22 11.61
CA LYS A 199 6.50 -7.79 12.99
C LYS A 199 7.82 -7.65 13.77
N SER A 200 8.76 -8.57 13.58
CA SER A 200 10.09 -8.50 14.21
C SER A 200 10.83 -7.24 13.74
N TRP A 201 10.88 -7.00 12.44
CA TRP A 201 11.58 -5.84 11.88
C TRP A 201 10.92 -4.50 12.20
N LEU A 202 9.60 -4.46 12.33
CA LEU A 202 8.89 -3.28 12.85
C LEU A 202 9.29 -3.01 14.30
N THR A 203 9.37 -4.04 15.14
CA THR A 203 9.84 -3.91 16.53
C THR A 203 11.30 -3.46 16.58
N GLU A 204 12.18 -4.04 15.75
CA GLU A 204 13.58 -3.61 15.62
C GLU A 204 13.73 -2.14 15.20
N ALA A 205 12.78 -1.63 14.40
CA ALA A 205 12.75 -0.23 13.98
C ALA A 205 12.23 0.74 15.06
N GLY A 206 11.71 0.23 16.18
CA GLY A 206 11.21 1.02 17.32
C GLY A 206 9.68 1.06 17.45
N PHE A 207 8.94 0.42 16.53
CA PHE A 207 7.49 0.34 16.63
C PHE A 207 7.04 -0.55 17.79
N THR A 208 5.87 -0.24 18.33
CA THR A 208 5.16 -1.04 19.33
C THR A 208 3.84 -1.55 18.76
N HIS A 209 3.17 -2.46 19.49
CA HIS A 209 1.83 -2.98 19.18
C HIS A 209 1.68 -3.46 17.72
N SER A 210 2.68 -4.19 17.20
CA SER A 210 2.58 -4.79 15.88
C SER A 210 1.55 -5.93 15.84
N ALA A 211 0.63 -5.88 14.87
CA ALA A 211 -0.44 -6.86 14.73
C ALA A 211 -0.69 -7.22 13.26
N CYS A 212 -1.09 -8.46 13.02
CA CYS A 212 -1.70 -8.88 11.75
C CYS A 212 -3.21 -8.87 11.93
N HIS A 213 -3.91 -8.04 11.15
CA HIS A 213 -5.36 -7.86 11.26
C HIS A 213 -6.15 -8.72 10.29
N TRP A 214 -5.51 -9.13 9.20
CA TRP A 214 -6.12 -9.94 8.16
C TRP A 214 -5.03 -10.71 7.42
N LYS A 215 -5.32 -11.95 7.06
CA LYS A 215 -4.48 -12.79 6.20
C LYS A 215 -5.39 -13.63 5.30
N HIS A 216 -5.14 -13.60 4.01
CA HIS A 216 -5.78 -14.44 3.02
C HIS A 216 -4.70 -15.05 2.13
N TRP A 217 -4.37 -16.32 2.37
CA TRP A 217 -3.24 -17.02 1.76
C TRP A 217 -1.92 -16.24 1.91
N ASN A 218 -1.40 -15.75 0.80
CA ASN A 218 -0.16 -14.98 0.72
C ASN A 218 -0.37 -13.46 0.70
N PHE A 219 -1.50 -12.95 1.21
CA PHE A 219 -1.76 -11.53 1.42
C PHE A 219 -2.08 -11.24 2.88
N SER A 220 -1.61 -10.12 3.39
CA SER A 220 -1.87 -9.73 4.78
C SER A 220 -2.03 -8.23 4.96
N ILE A 221 -2.67 -7.84 6.07
CA ILE A 221 -2.64 -6.48 6.58
C ILE A 221 -1.94 -6.48 7.94
N VAL A 222 -0.88 -5.71 8.04
CA VAL A 222 -0.08 -5.56 9.26
C VAL A 222 -0.09 -4.09 9.70
N SER A 223 -0.18 -3.87 11.00
CA SER A 223 -0.01 -2.54 11.61
C SER A 223 1.09 -2.54 12.65
N ALA A 224 1.62 -1.35 12.94
CA ALA A 224 2.45 -1.07 14.09
C ALA A 224 2.34 0.40 14.50
N THR A 225 2.52 0.73 15.79
CA THR A 225 2.36 2.09 16.30
C THR A 225 3.68 2.67 16.77
N ARG A 226 3.82 3.99 16.63
CA ARG A 226 4.84 4.77 17.32
C ARG A 226 4.23 5.30 18.61
N GLU A 227 4.75 4.89 19.79
CA GLU A 227 4.29 5.44 21.06
C GLU A 227 4.48 6.96 21.14
N GLY A 228 3.60 7.60 21.94
CA GLY A 228 3.61 9.03 22.16
C GLY A 228 4.66 9.50 23.19
#